data_7177cf266284c926f8d8e23db27f8377
#
_entry.id   7177cf266284c926f8d8e23db27f8377
#
_cell.length_a   1.000
_cell.length_b   1.000
_cell.length_c   1.000
_cell.angle_alpha   90.00
_cell.angle_beta   90.00
_cell.angle_gamma   90.00
#
_symmetry.space_group_name_H-M   'P 1'
#
loop_
_entity.id
_entity.type
_entity.pdbx_description
1 polymer ?
#
loop_
_entity_poly.entity_id
_entity_poly.type
_entity_poly.pdbx_seq_one_letter_code
_entity_poly.pdbx_strand_id
1 'polypeptide(L)'
;MTAFIEVKNLNVKYGDKSVLKNINLTINEGDILGIIGRSGAGKTILLHVIRGLDEDIPAQGSVVFHVSRCISCGYVNPPSWTGKPCPACGGQMGTWDVDILSPDLTDRDRRDVSKRISIMIQRTFALYGDDRVIENVMRALEDVEYSRTHTQAQLIQRAADLIDQVKLSHRMMHIARDLSGGEKQRVVLARQLAKEPMMLLADEPTGTLDPKTAKIVHQGITQAAREFNMTVLITSHFHDVIQDVATRAILLDNGEIKIDASPDVVIKEFMKFARDVEKKDYVVGQPIIRVEDLEKVYLSIDRGVIKAINRISFDVKEGEVFGIVGVSGAGKTSLSNTITGNMEEAHGMVEVRIGDDWVNMLEPGYYARGRAKQYVGLLHQEYDLYPHRTVVDNMTDAIGLDFPAELAERKAVHTLMIAGFSEEKAHEVLAKYPHELSEGERHRVALAQVIIREPRVVVLDEPTGTMDPFTKRDVANSILSSREEIGETFVIVSHDMEFVRMVCDRVMLMRAGKIIDIGSVETVLSKVTEQERQIMAKGA
;
A
#
# COMPACT_ATOMS: atom_id res chain seq x y z
N MET A 1 -34.29 2.46 -4.38
CA MET A 1 -33.18 1.56 -4.72
C MET A 1 -33.61 0.17 -4.27
N THR A 2 -33.36 -0.85 -5.07
CA THR A 2 -33.80 -2.22 -4.75
C THR A 2 -32.68 -2.92 -3.97
N ALA A 3 -32.99 -3.50 -2.81
CA ALA A 3 -32.04 -4.30 -2.06
C ALA A 3 -31.54 -5.45 -2.93
N PHE A 4 -30.22 -5.61 -3.03
CA PHE A 4 -29.57 -6.65 -3.79
C PHE A 4 -28.97 -7.71 -2.86
N ILE A 5 -28.34 -7.26 -1.75
CA ILE A 5 -27.78 -8.16 -0.75
C ILE A 5 -28.19 -7.66 0.64
N GLU A 6 -28.65 -8.55 1.48
CA GLU A 6 -28.89 -8.30 2.90
C GLU A 6 -28.00 -9.20 3.75
N VAL A 7 -27.14 -8.61 4.54
CA VAL A 7 -26.33 -9.28 5.56
C VAL A 7 -26.98 -9.05 6.91
N LYS A 8 -27.30 -10.13 7.65
CA LYS A 8 -27.95 -10.05 8.95
C LYS A 8 -27.20 -10.85 10.00
N ASN A 9 -26.88 -10.18 11.10
CA ASN A 9 -26.24 -10.76 12.30
C ASN A 9 -24.99 -11.60 11.95
N LEU A 10 -24.21 -11.17 10.93
CA LEU A 10 -23.05 -11.93 10.48
C LEU A 10 -21.93 -11.86 11.52
N ASN A 11 -21.48 -13.02 11.96
CA ASN A 11 -20.36 -13.21 12.87
C ASN A 11 -19.35 -14.17 12.23
N VAL A 12 -18.05 -13.87 12.38
CA VAL A 12 -16.97 -14.78 11.97
C VAL A 12 -15.97 -14.90 13.10
N LYS A 13 -15.64 -16.14 13.49
CA LYS A 13 -14.77 -16.41 14.63
C LYS A 13 -13.78 -17.53 14.30
N TYR A 14 -12.48 -17.27 14.40
CA TYR A 14 -11.42 -18.26 14.29
C TYR A 14 -10.87 -18.59 15.67
N GLY A 15 -11.15 -19.78 16.18
CA GLY A 15 -10.83 -20.16 17.55
C GLY A 15 -11.46 -19.16 18.54
N ASP A 16 -10.65 -18.53 19.38
CA ASP A 16 -11.09 -17.51 20.33
C ASP A 16 -11.16 -16.09 19.76
N LYS A 17 -10.59 -15.86 18.56
CA LYS A 17 -10.54 -14.55 17.93
C LYS A 17 -11.78 -14.27 17.09
N SER A 18 -12.61 -13.31 17.52
CA SER A 18 -13.74 -12.81 16.74
C SER A 18 -13.25 -11.77 15.71
N VAL A 19 -13.47 -12.05 14.43
CA VAL A 19 -13.03 -11.21 13.31
C VAL A 19 -14.15 -10.30 12.81
N LEU A 20 -15.37 -10.82 12.68
CA LEU A 20 -16.57 -10.04 12.39
C LEU A 20 -17.59 -10.25 13.51
N LYS A 21 -18.28 -9.18 13.89
CA LYS A 21 -19.19 -9.16 15.04
C LYS A 21 -20.50 -8.45 14.66
N ASN A 22 -21.57 -9.21 14.61
CA ASN A 22 -22.92 -8.70 14.39
C ASN A 22 -23.02 -7.71 13.21
N ILE A 23 -22.43 -8.06 12.07
CA ILE A 23 -22.51 -7.23 10.87
C ILE A 23 -23.93 -7.27 10.31
N ASN A 24 -24.51 -6.07 10.18
CA ASN A 24 -25.79 -5.84 9.53
C ASN A 24 -25.57 -4.81 8.41
N LEU A 25 -25.85 -5.19 7.16
CA LEU A 25 -25.57 -4.37 6.00
C LEU A 25 -26.53 -4.66 4.86
N THR A 26 -27.11 -3.63 4.27
CA THR A 26 -27.89 -3.76 3.02
C THR A 26 -27.13 -3.11 1.89
N ILE A 27 -26.96 -3.82 0.79
CA ILE A 27 -26.30 -3.35 -0.43
C ILE A 27 -27.36 -3.29 -1.53
N ASN A 28 -27.49 -2.13 -2.18
CA ASN A 28 -28.46 -1.98 -3.24
C ASN A 28 -27.85 -2.32 -4.61
N GLU A 29 -28.69 -2.64 -5.57
CA GLU A 29 -28.27 -2.83 -6.96
C GLU A 29 -27.64 -1.53 -7.52
N GLY A 30 -26.45 -1.64 -8.13
CA GLY A 30 -25.71 -0.53 -8.69
C GLY A 30 -24.95 0.32 -7.67
N ASP A 31 -24.97 -0.01 -6.37
CA ASP A 31 -24.14 0.66 -5.36
C ASP A 31 -22.65 0.44 -5.67
N ILE A 32 -21.85 1.49 -5.49
CA ILE A 32 -20.41 1.39 -5.33
C ILE A 32 -20.12 1.63 -3.85
N LEU A 33 -20.05 0.53 -3.08
CA LEU A 33 -19.87 0.57 -1.63
C LEU A 33 -18.39 0.50 -1.27
N GLY A 34 -17.88 1.56 -0.66
CA GLY A 34 -16.54 1.60 -0.07
C GLY A 34 -16.51 1.00 1.32
N ILE A 35 -15.52 0.16 1.63
CA ILE A 35 -15.29 -0.40 2.96
C ILE A 35 -13.92 0.11 3.43
N ILE A 36 -13.92 1.07 4.35
CA ILE A 36 -12.71 1.63 4.93
C ILE A 36 -12.50 1.10 6.34
N GLY A 37 -11.26 0.90 6.74
CA GLY A 37 -10.91 0.42 8.08
C GLY A 37 -9.42 0.08 8.17
N ARG A 38 -8.91 0.00 9.40
CA ARG A 38 -7.51 -0.35 9.67
C ARG A 38 -7.16 -1.75 9.14
N SER A 39 -5.87 -2.03 9.00
CA SER A 39 -5.40 -3.40 8.74
C SER A 39 -5.90 -4.33 9.85
N GLY A 40 -6.41 -5.52 9.46
CA GLY A 40 -6.98 -6.48 10.42
C GLY A 40 -8.41 -6.19 10.89
N ALA A 41 -9.09 -5.14 10.40
CA ALA A 41 -10.48 -4.83 10.77
C ALA A 41 -11.52 -5.85 10.28
N GLY A 42 -11.14 -6.78 9.37
CA GLY A 42 -12.04 -7.80 8.83
C GLY A 42 -12.55 -7.52 7.41
N LYS A 43 -12.03 -6.49 6.71
CA LYS A 43 -12.48 -6.08 5.36
C LYS A 43 -12.47 -7.23 4.35
N THR A 44 -11.31 -7.87 4.19
CA THR A 44 -11.11 -9.02 3.28
C THR A 44 -12.05 -10.18 3.62
N ILE A 45 -12.18 -10.50 4.92
CA ILE A 45 -13.07 -11.58 5.38
C ILE A 45 -14.53 -11.28 5.02
N LEU A 46 -14.98 -10.03 5.19
CA LEU A 46 -16.34 -9.64 4.81
C LEU A 46 -16.59 -9.84 3.30
N LEU A 47 -15.64 -9.48 2.43
CA LEU A 47 -15.75 -9.72 1.00
C LEU A 47 -15.80 -11.22 0.67
N HIS A 48 -14.96 -12.04 1.30
CA HIS A 48 -14.93 -13.49 1.08
C HIS A 48 -16.22 -14.17 1.52
N VAL A 49 -16.80 -13.77 2.67
CA VAL A 49 -18.09 -14.28 3.13
C VAL A 49 -19.21 -13.91 2.15
N ILE A 50 -19.25 -12.66 1.67
CA ILE A 50 -20.23 -12.22 0.65
C ILE A 50 -20.06 -13.00 -0.67
N ARG A 51 -18.82 -13.35 -1.05
CA ARG A 51 -18.56 -14.17 -2.22
C ARG A 51 -19.14 -15.61 -2.11
N GLY A 52 -19.12 -16.17 -0.90
CA GLY A 52 -19.73 -17.45 -0.58
C GLY A 52 -19.05 -18.69 -1.17
N LEU A 53 -17.75 -18.61 -1.53
CA LEU A 53 -16.98 -19.75 -2.09
C LEU A 53 -15.99 -20.37 -1.09
N ASP A 54 -15.66 -19.65 -0.02
CA ASP A 54 -14.64 -20.07 0.94
C ASP A 54 -15.31 -20.85 2.09
N GLU A 55 -15.41 -22.17 1.94
CA GLU A 55 -16.06 -23.07 2.91
C GLU A 55 -15.35 -23.13 4.27
N ASP A 56 -14.07 -22.77 4.31
CA ASP A 56 -13.25 -22.77 5.54
C ASP A 56 -13.53 -21.58 6.45
N ILE A 57 -14.35 -20.60 6.03
CA ILE A 57 -14.68 -19.43 6.85
C ILE A 57 -15.84 -19.78 7.80
N PRO A 58 -15.61 -19.81 9.12
CA PRO A 58 -16.64 -20.16 10.10
C PRO A 58 -17.61 -18.99 10.32
N ALA A 59 -18.45 -18.72 9.31
CA ALA A 59 -19.44 -17.65 9.33
C ALA A 59 -20.77 -18.12 9.94
N GLN A 60 -21.38 -17.27 10.79
CA GLN A 60 -22.70 -17.44 11.36
C GLN A 60 -23.53 -16.20 11.09
N GLY A 61 -24.82 -16.37 10.82
CA GLY A 61 -25.73 -15.31 10.40
C GLY A 61 -26.35 -15.63 9.06
N SER A 62 -26.77 -14.62 8.30
CA SER A 62 -27.31 -14.82 6.95
C SER A 62 -26.75 -13.78 5.96
N VAL A 63 -26.57 -14.20 4.70
CA VAL A 63 -26.19 -13.35 3.57
C VAL A 63 -27.13 -13.67 2.43
N VAL A 64 -28.22 -12.91 2.34
CA VAL A 64 -29.30 -13.14 1.38
C VAL A 64 -29.10 -12.30 0.13
N PHE A 65 -28.99 -12.98 -1.02
CA PHE A 65 -29.01 -12.35 -2.33
C PHE A 65 -30.45 -12.31 -2.87
N HIS A 66 -30.93 -11.13 -3.14
CA HIS A 66 -32.18 -10.90 -3.88
C HIS A 66 -31.81 -10.81 -5.36
N VAL A 67 -32.10 -11.82 -6.14
CA VAL A 67 -31.68 -11.92 -7.55
C VAL A 67 -32.82 -12.37 -8.43
N SER A 68 -32.63 -12.26 -9.74
CA SER A 68 -33.46 -12.86 -10.74
C SER A 68 -32.79 -14.12 -11.28
N ARG A 69 -33.52 -15.25 -11.36
CA ARG A 69 -33.03 -16.51 -11.91
C ARG A 69 -33.87 -16.93 -13.11
N CYS A 70 -33.21 -17.37 -14.16
CA CYS A 70 -33.90 -17.94 -15.33
C CYS A 70 -34.48 -19.33 -15.01
N ILE A 71 -35.77 -19.49 -15.24
CA ILE A 71 -36.48 -20.75 -14.98
C ILE A 71 -35.97 -21.90 -15.90
N SER A 72 -35.51 -21.54 -17.12
CA SER A 72 -35.11 -22.52 -18.13
C SER A 72 -33.64 -22.97 -18.01
N CYS A 73 -32.69 -22.01 -17.77
CA CYS A 73 -31.25 -22.32 -17.81
C CYS A 73 -30.53 -22.09 -16.47
N GLY A 74 -31.19 -21.48 -15.48
CA GLY A 74 -30.58 -21.17 -14.18
C GLY A 74 -29.69 -19.94 -14.15
N TYR A 75 -29.60 -19.19 -15.25
CA TYR A 75 -28.79 -17.98 -15.33
C TYR A 75 -29.24 -16.91 -14.31
N VAL A 76 -28.31 -16.31 -13.56
CA VAL A 76 -28.60 -15.38 -12.46
C VAL A 76 -28.23 -13.96 -12.85
N ASN A 77 -29.09 -13.00 -12.52
CA ASN A 77 -28.92 -11.58 -12.75
C ASN A 77 -29.41 -10.77 -11.54
N PRO A 78 -29.09 -9.46 -11.45
CA PRO A 78 -29.63 -8.57 -10.42
C PRO A 78 -31.17 -8.53 -10.42
N PRO A 79 -31.82 -8.06 -9.33
CA PRO A 79 -33.27 -8.08 -9.18
C PRO A 79 -34.01 -7.27 -10.25
N SER A 80 -33.42 -6.25 -10.85
CA SER A 80 -34.00 -5.45 -11.95
C SER A 80 -34.28 -6.26 -13.24
N TRP A 81 -33.79 -7.50 -13.34
CA TRP A 81 -34.02 -8.39 -14.47
C TRP A 81 -35.29 -9.24 -14.31
N THR A 82 -35.95 -9.20 -13.17
CA THR A 82 -37.21 -9.94 -12.95
C THR A 82 -38.26 -9.56 -14.00
N GLY A 83 -38.84 -10.57 -14.62
CA GLY A 83 -39.83 -10.41 -15.69
C GLY A 83 -39.26 -10.09 -17.08
N LYS A 84 -37.92 -9.88 -17.22
CA LYS A 84 -37.26 -9.69 -18.51
C LYS A 84 -36.87 -11.05 -19.14
N PRO A 85 -36.64 -11.10 -20.46
CA PRO A 85 -36.09 -12.29 -21.10
C PRO A 85 -34.65 -12.52 -20.65
N CYS A 86 -34.31 -13.78 -20.43
CA CYS A 86 -32.95 -14.20 -20.05
C CYS A 86 -31.95 -13.88 -21.16
N PRO A 87 -30.83 -13.19 -20.90
CA PRO A 87 -29.85 -12.87 -21.93
C PRO A 87 -29.13 -14.11 -22.48
N ALA A 88 -29.07 -15.21 -21.72
CA ALA A 88 -28.42 -16.45 -22.15
C ALA A 88 -29.28 -17.36 -23.01
N CYS A 89 -30.61 -17.45 -22.78
CA CYS A 89 -31.47 -18.40 -23.48
C CYS A 89 -32.82 -17.85 -23.91
N GLY A 90 -33.15 -16.59 -23.65
CA GLY A 90 -34.45 -15.97 -23.95
C GLY A 90 -35.58 -16.38 -23.01
N GLY A 91 -35.37 -17.30 -22.08
CA GLY A 91 -36.37 -17.74 -21.11
C GLY A 91 -36.77 -16.63 -20.13
N GLN A 92 -37.83 -16.86 -19.34
CA GLN A 92 -38.31 -15.87 -18.38
C GLN A 92 -37.46 -15.84 -17.11
N MET A 93 -37.12 -14.62 -16.62
CA MET A 93 -36.44 -14.40 -15.36
C MET A 93 -37.46 -14.25 -14.23
N GLY A 94 -37.37 -15.08 -13.19
CA GLY A 94 -38.18 -15.02 -11.98
C GLY A 94 -37.38 -14.52 -10.78
N THR A 95 -38.05 -14.02 -9.74
CA THR A 95 -37.42 -13.65 -8.46
C THR A 95 -36.86 -14.87 -7.75
N TRP A 96 -35.70 -14.70 -7.13
CA TRP A 96 -35.07 -15.76 -6.33
C TRP A 96 -34.26 -15.15 -5.20
N ASP A 97 -34.68 -15.47 -3.97
CA ASP A 97 -33.96 -15.09 -2.77
C ASP A 97 -33.13 -16.29 -2.31
N VAL A 98 -31.83 -16.06 -2.08
CA VAL A 98 -30.92 -17.13 -1.73
C VAL A 98 -29.96 -16.69 -0.62
N ASP A 99 -29.99 -17.42 0.50
CA ASP A 99 -29.01 -17.27 1.57
C ASP A 99 -27.80 -18.17 1.28
N ILE A 100 -26.66 -17.55 0.97
CA ILE A 100 -25.42 -18.27 0.62
C ILE A 100 -24.78 -18.98 1.82
N LEU A 101 -25.16 -18.62 3.05
CA LEU A 101 -24.70 -19.30 4.26
C LEU A 101 -25.63 -20.42 4.71
N SER A 102 -26.78 -20.60 4.05
CA SER A 102 -27.72 -21.67 4.40
C SER A 102 -27.09 -23.05 4.20
N PRO A 103 -27.15 -23.93 5.20
CA PRO A 103 -26.69 -25.32 5.07
C PRO A 103 -27.53 -26.14 4.04
N ASP A 104 -28.76 -25.68 3.76
CA ASP A 104 -29.66 -26.35 2.81
C ASP A 104 -29.39 -25.92 1.35
N LEU A 105 -28.50 -24.96 1.12
CA LEU A 105 -28.18 -24.50 -0.23
C LEU A 105 -27.36 -25.52 -0.98
N THR A 106 -27.86 -25.92 -2.17
CA THR A 106 -27.13 -26.87 -3.00
C THR A 106 -25.85 -26.28 -3.58
N ASP A 107 -24.80 -27.08 -3.79
CA ASP A 107 -23.55 -26.65 -4.44
C ASP A 107 -23.77 -26.06 -5.83
N ARG A 108 -24.81 -26.48 -6.51
CA ARG A 108 -25.19 -25.94 -7.82
C ARG A 108 -25.70 -24.52 -7.67
N ASP A 109 -26.63 -24.27 -6.74
CA ASP A 109 -27.23 -22.98 -6.52
C ASP A 109 -26.17 -21.96 -6.03
N ARG A 110 -25.29 -22.38 -5.13
CA ARG A 110 -24.14 -21.61 -4.68
C ARG A 110 -23.25 -21.21 -5.86
N ARG A 111 -22.90 -22.14 -6.72
CA ARG A 111 -22.09 -21.90 -7.93
C ARG A 111 -22.79 -20.98 -8.94
N ASP A 112 -24.10 -21.10 -9.12
CA ASP A 112 -24.86 -20.26 -10.05
C ASP A 112 -24.80 -18.77 -9.65
N VAL A 113 -24.84 -18.44 -8.33
CA VAL A 113 -24.65 -17.08 -7.81
C VAL A 113 -23.18 -16.65 -7.91
N SER A 114 -22.27 -17.49 -7.42
CA SER A 114 -20.85 -17.13 -7.28
C SER A 114 -20.14 -16.91 -8.62
N LYS A 115 -20.56 -17.58 -9.70
CA LYS A 115 -20.06 -17.34 -11.06
C LYS A 115 -20.32 -15.92 -11.55
N ARG A 116 -21.35 -15.26 -11.02
CA ARG A 116 -21.75 -13.89 -11.35
C ARG A 116 -21.11 -12.84 -10.43
N ILE A 117 -20.22 -13.28 -9.50
CA ILE A 117 -19.48 -12.43 -8.60
C ILE A 117 -18.00 -12.52 -8.98
N SER A 118 -17.44 -11.45 -9.48
CA SER A 118 -16.01 -11.34 -9.78
C SER A 118 -15.24 -10.80 -8.59
N ILE A 119 -13.98 -11.18 -8.44
CA ILE A 119 -13.09 -10.68 -7.39
C ILE A 119 -11.76 -10.22 -7.97
N MET A 120 -11.33 -9.03 -7.55
CA MET A 120 -9.97 -8.52 -7.71
C MET A 120 -9.29 -8.55 -6.35
N ILE A 121 -8.17 -9.24 -6.23
CA ILE A 121 -7.34 -9.30 -5.04
C ILE A 121 -6.05 -8.50 -5.24
N GLN A 122 -5.45 -8.05 -4.15
CA GLN A 122 -4.24 -7.22 -4.14
C GLN A 122 -3.05 -7.86 -4.89
N ARG A 123 -2.95 -9.20 -4.91
CA ARG A 123 -1.86 -9.93 -5.57
C ARG A 123 -2.18 -10.23 -7.03
N THR A 124 -1.28 -9.82 -7.93
CA THR A 124 -1.39 -9.94 -9.40
C THR A 124 -1.16 -11.36 -9.96
N PHE A 125 -1.18 -12.41 -9.14
CA PHE A 125 -0.93 -13.80 -9.58
C PHE A 125 -2.06 -14.42 -10.42
N ALA A 126 -3.12 -13.67 -10.70
CA ALA A 126 -4.26 -14.14 -11.48
C ALA A 126 -4.05 -14.07 -13.01
N LEU A 127 -2.84 -13.73 -13.49
CA LEU A 127 -2.52 -13.67 -14.92
C LEU A 127 -1.71 -14.89 -15.37
N TYR A 128 -2.00 -15.37 -16.58
CA TYR A 128 -1.13 -16.30 -17.29
C TYR A 128 0.08 -15.50 -17.81
N GLY A 129 1.21 -15.62 -17.13
CA GLY A 129 2.38 -14.75 -17.35
C GLY A 129 2.97 -14.85 -18.76
N ASP A 130 2.93 -16.02 -19.38
CA ASP A 130 3.50 -16.29 -20.71
C ASP A 130 2.51 -16.00 -21.86
N ASP A 131 1.22 -15.78 -21.53
CA ASP A 131 0.20 -15.40 -22.50
C ASP A 131 0.26 -13.90 -22.78
N ARG A 132 -0.19 -13.52 -23.98
CA ARG A 132 -0.42 -12.11 -24.34
C ARG A 132 -1.59 -11.52 -23.55
N VAL A 133 -1.65 -10.20 -23.48
CA VAL A 133 -2.77 -9.49 -22.84
C VAL A 133 -4.12 -9.94 -23.40
N ILE A 134 -4.25 -9.98 -24.74
CA ILE A 134 -5.49 -10.41 -25.40
C ILE A 134 -5.84 -11.86 -25.08
N GLU A 135 -4.87 -12.77 -25.05
CA GLU A 135 -5.07 -14.19 -24.74
C GLU A 135 -5.56 -14.37 -23.29
N ASN A 136 -5.01 -13.60 -22.36
CA ASN A 136 -5.46 -13.57 -20.96
C ASN A 136 -6.95 -13.20 -20.84
N VAL A 137 -7.43 -12.22 -21.63
CA VAL A 137 -8.84 -11.80 -21.61
C VAL A 137 -9.71 -12.80 -22.36
N MET A 138 -9.24 -13.35 -23.48
CA MET A 138 -9.97 -14.37 -24.24
C MET A 138 -10.24 -15.63 -23.43
N ARG A 139 -9.25 -16.13 -22.67
CA ARG A 139 -9.48 -17.28 -21.75
C ARG A 139 -10.61 -17.00 -20.76
N ALA A 140 -10.72 -15.77 -20.25
CA ALA A 140 -11.80 -15.42 -19.34
C ALA A 140 -13.17 -15.37 -20.04
N LEU A 141 -13.23 -15.02 -21.32
CA LEU A 141 -14.44 -15.06 -22.14
C LEU A 141 -14.84 -16.51 -22.50
N GLU A 142 -13.85 -17.40 -22.70
CA GLU A 142 -14.11 -18.83 -23.00
C GLU A 142 -14.71 -19.58 -21.81
N ASP A 143 -14.38 -19.17 -20.59
CA ASP A 143 -14.91 -19.77 -19.35
C ASP A 143 -16.38 -19.43 -19.06
N VAL A 144 -16.98 -18.50 -19.79
CA VAL A 144 -18.37 -18.06 -19.60
C VAL A 144 -19.30 -18.54 -20.70
N GLU A 145 -20.63 -18.53 -20.42
CA GLU A 145 -21.64 -18.97 -21.38
C GLU A 145 -21.67 -18.15 -22.68
N TYR A 146 -21.10 -16.95 -22.65
CA TYR A 146 -20.93 -16.08 -23.82
C TYR A 146 -20.20 -16.78 -24.97
N SER A 147 -19.21 -17.61 -24.68
CA SER A 147 -18.43 -18.34 -25.67
C SER A 147 -19.29 -19.38 -26.46
N ARG A 148 -20.38 -19.89 -25.86
CA ARG A 148 -21.26 -20.90 -26.48
C ARG A 148 -22.13 -20.34 -27.61
N THR A 149 -22.35 -19.02 -27.62
CA THR A 149 -23.27 -18.35 -28.54
C THR A 149 -22.56 -17.43 -29.55
N HIS A 150 -21.25 -17.21 -29.39
CA HIS A 150 -20.47 -16.26 -30.18
C HIS A 150 -19.36 -16.95 -30.98
N THR A 151 -19.07 -16.40 -32.17
CA THR A 151 -17.99 -16.87 -33.00
C THR A 151 -16.63 -16.40 -32.46
N GLN A 152 -15.54 -17.06 -32.83
CA GLN A 152 -14.18 -16.69 -32.44
C GLN A 152 -13.85 -15.23 -32.77
N ALA A 153 -14.32 -14.72 -33.92
CA ALA A 153 -14.12 -13.32 -34.31
C ALA A 153 -14.83 -12.35 -33.34
N GLN A 154 -16.03 -12.70 -32.87
CA GLN A 154 -16.77 -11.90 -31.89
C GLN A 154 -16.10 -11.93 -30.51
N LEU A 155 -15.54 -13.08 -30.10
CA LEU A 155 -14.76 -13.18 -28.85
C LEU A 155 -13.50 -12.30 -28.89
N ILE A 156 -12.76 -12.31 -30.03
CA ILE A 156 -11.59 -11.46 -30.22
C ILE A 156 -11.98 -9.98 -30.15
N GLN A 157 -13.07 -9.59 -30.85
CA GLN A 157 -13.55 -8.20 -30.79
C GLN A 157 -13.93 -7.79 -29.37
N ARG A 158 -14.68 -8.64 -28.66
CA ARG A 158 -15.06 -8.37 -27.26
C ARG A 158 -13.85 -8.25 -26.34
N ALA A 159 -12.83 -9.11 -26.50
CA ALA A 159 -11.58 -8.99 -25.75
C ALA A 159 -10.87 -7.66 -26.03
N ALA A 160 -10.82 -7.25 -27.30
CA ALA A 160 -10.22 -5.97 -27.68
C ALA A 160 -10.96 -4.78 -27.06
N ASP A 161 -12.31 -4.79 -27.08
CA ASP A 161 -13.14 -3.73 -26.49
C ASP A 161 -12.90 -3.62 -24.97
N LEU A 162 -12.83 -4.76 -24.26
CA LEU A 162 -12.53 -4.79 -22.82
C LEU A 162 -11.13 -4.28 -22.50
N ILE A 163 -10.14 -4.56 -23.34
CA ILE A 163 -8.77 -4.06 -23.21
C ILE A 163 -8.73 -2.55 -23.47
N ASP A 164 -9.55 -2.05 -24.40
CA ASP A 164 -9.65 -0.62 -24.67
C ASP A 164 -10.30 0.14 -23.51
N GLN A 165 -11.36 -0.41 -22.90
CA GLN A 165 -12.00 0.16 -21.71
C GLN A 165 -11.01 0.37 -20.56
N VAL A 166 -10.06 -0.54 -20.38
CA VAL A 166 -9.01 -0.41 -19.36
C VAL A 166 -7.76 0.35 -19.86
N LYS A 167 -7.84 1.00 -21.04
CA LYS A 167 -6.79 1.82 -21.65
C LYS A 167 -5.47 1.07 -21.86
N LEU A 168 -5.55 -0.17 -22.36
CA LEU A 168 -4.40 -1.05 -22.62
C LEU A 168 -4.25 -1.47 -24.10
N SER A 169 -4.95 -0.85 -25.04
CA SER A 169 -4.93 -1.23 -26.46
C SER A 169 -3.51 -1.25 -27.04
N HIS A 170 -2.65 -0.33 -26.61
CA HIS A 170 -1.23 -0.27 -27.01
C HIS A 170 -0.37 -1.43 -26.48
N ARG A 171 -0.86 -2.21 -25.53
CA ARG A 171 -0.19 -3.38 -24.93
C ARG A 171 -0.86 -4.71 -25.28
N MET A 172 -1.90 -4.71 -26.09
CA MET A 172 -2.74 -5.87 -26.39
C MET A 172 -1.94 -7.13 -26.78
N MET A 173 -0.85 -6.98 -27.53
CA MET A 173 0.00 -8.07 -28.01
C MET A 173 1.24 -8.33 -27.13
N HIS A 174 1.44 -7.58 -26.03
CA HIS A 174 2.55 -7.80 -25.10
C HIS A 174 2.30 -9.02 -24.23
N ILE A 175 3.38 -9.67 -23.81
CA ILE A 175 3.35 -10.79 -22.87
C ILE A 175 3.05 -10.24 -21.47
N ALA A 176 2.16 -10.89 -20.72
CA ALA A 176 1.66 -10.37 -19.45
C ALA A 176 2.74 -10.22 -18.37
N ARG A 177 3.77 -11.09 -18.35
CA ARG A 177 4.88 -10.98 -17.39
C ARG A 177 5.69 -9.69 -17.53
N ASP A 178 5.78 -9.12 -18.76
CA ASP A 178 6.59 -7.94 -19.05
C ASP A 178 5.88 -6.62 -18.74
N LEU A 179 4.64 -6.68 -18.30
CA LEU A 179 3.83 -5.53 -17.92
C LEU A 179 4.24 -4.97 -16.55
N SER A 180 4.10 -3.65 -16.38
CA SER A 180 4.17 -3.01 -15.07
C SER A 180 3.05 -3.49 -14.13
N GLY A 181 3.20 -3.30 -12.82
CA GLY A 181 2.17 -3.70 -11.84
C GLY A 181 0.79 -3.13 -12.14
N GLY A 182 0.72 -1.85 -12.52
CA GLY A 182 -0.55 -1.21 -12.86
C GLY A 182 -1.14 -1.67 -14.19
N GLU A 183 -0.30 -2.00 -15.20
CA GLU A 183 -0.78 -2.62 -16.43
C GLU A 183 -1.35 -4.02 -16.14
N LYS A 184 -0.68 -4.81 -15.29
CA LYS A 184 -1.18 -6.12 -14.82
C LYS A 184 -2.53 -6.00 -14.14
N GLN A 185 -2.71 -5.05 -13.23
CA GLN A 185 -4.01 -4.83 -12.56
C GLN A 185 -5.13 -4.47 -13.54
N ARG A 186 -4.83 -3.67 -14.58
CA ARG A 186 -5.81 -3.36 -15.62
C ARG A 186 -6.17 -4.59 -16.47
N VAL A 187 -5.22 -5.48 -16.75
CA VAL A 187 -5.52 -6.76 -17.41
C VAL A 187 -6.40 -7.63 -16.51
N VAL A 188 -6.13 -7.67 -15.20
CA VAL A 188 -6.99 -8.37 -14.23
C VAL A 188 -8.40 -7.80 -14.26
N LEU A 189 -8.56 -6.47 -14.24
CA LEU A 189 -9.89 -5.83 -14.35
C LEU A 189 -10.59 -6.26 -15.65
N ALA A 190 -9.94 -6.18 -16.81
CA ALA A 190 -10.52 -6.61 -18.08
C ALA A 190 -10.96 -8.09 -18.05
N ARG A 191 -10.17 -8.98 -17.43
CA ARG A 191 -10.53 -10.40 -17.22
C ARG A 191 -11.73 -10.57 -16.32
N GLN A 192 -11.88 -9.77 -15.27
CA GLN A 192 -13.05 -9.86 -14.39
C GLN A 192 -14.31 -9.35 -15.11
N LEU A 193 -14.19 -8.27 -15.89
CA LEU A 193 -15.29 -7.75 -16.71
C LEU A 193 -15.71 -8.71 -17.83
N ALA A 194 -14.78 -9.48 -18.39
CA ALA A 194 -15.06 -10.52 -19.38
C ALA A 194 -16.05 -11.58 -18.89
N LYS A 195 -16.13 -11.79 -17.57
CA LYS A 195 -17.08 -12.72 -16.94
C LYS A 195 -18.51 -12.17 -16.84
N GLU A 196 -18.75 -10.94 -17.29
CA GLU A 196 -20.04 -10.23 -17.19
C GLU A 196 -20.64 -10.29 -15.78
N PRO A 197 -19.88 -9.89 -14.75
CA PRO A 197 -20.34 -10.05 -13.37
C PRO A 197 -21.51 -9.13 -13.05
N MET A 198 -22.44 -9.59 -12.21
CA MET A 198 -23.45 -8.73 -11.59
C MET A 198 -22.86 -7.94 -10.42
N MET A 199 -21.73 -8.41 -9.88
CA MET A 199 -21.03 -7.78 -8.77
C MET A 199 -19.52 -7.95 -8.88
N LEU A 200 -18.78 -6.89 -8.57
CA LEU A 200 -17.33 -6.88 -8.45
C LEU A 200 -16.91 -6.64 -6.99
N LEU A 201 -16.16 -7.56 -6.44
CA LEU A 201 -15.46 -7.42 -5.18
C LEU A 201 -14.02 -7.00 -5.46
N ALA A 202 -13.60 -5.84 -4.98
CA ALA A 202 -12.26 -5.31 -5.19
C ALA A 202 -11.56 -5.17 -3.83
N ASP A 203 -10.70 -6.13 -3.49
CA ASP A 203 -9.95 -6.14 -2.23
C ASP A 203 -8.61 -5.45 -2.42
N GLU A 204 -8.52 -4.20 -1.94
CA GLU A 204 -7.36 -3.32 -2.04
C GLU A 204 -6.74 -3.29 -3.46
N PRO A 205 -7.55 -3.01 -4.51
CA PRO A 205 -7.16 -3.26 -5.90
C PRO A 205 -5.96 -2.43 -6.37
N THR A 206 -5.59 -1.39 -5.62
CA THR A 206 -4.53 -0.44 -5.99
C THR A 206 -3.50 -0.20 -4.89
N GLY A 207 -3.52 -0.98 -3.82
CA GLY A 207 -2.66 -0.80 -2.64
C GLY A 207 -1.14 -0.84 -2.91
N THR A 208 -0.70 -1.41 -4.03
CA THR A 208 0.71 -1.49 -4.43
C THR A 208 1.06 -0.60 -5.63
N LEU A 209 0.13 0.24 -6.08
CA LEU A 209 0.29 1.06 -7.26
C LEU A 209 0.61 2.52 -6.92
N ASP A 210 1.39 3.17 -7.79
CA ASP A 210 1.55 4.62 -7.73
C ASP A 210 0.20 5.34 -7.93
N PRO A 211 0.00 6.53 -7.35
CA PRO A 211 -1.29 7.24 -7.37
C PRO A 211 -1.87 7.51 -8.75
N LYS A 212 -1.01 7.73 -9.76
CA LYS A 212 -1.46 7.96 -11.15
C LYS A 212 -2.06 6.70 -11.75
N THR A 213 -1.37 5.58 -11.59
CA THR A 213 -1.81 4.28 -12.08
C THR A 213 -3.03 3.80 -11.29
N ALA A 214 -3.06 4.00 -9.98
CA ALA A 214 -4.22 3.74 -9.12
C ALA A 214 -5.46 4.49 -9.63
N LYS A 215 -5.35 5.78 -9.94
CA LYS A 215 -6.46 6.59 -10.48
C LYS A 215 -7.01 6.06 -11.80
N ILE A 216 -6.16 5.52 -12.67
CA ILE A 216 -6.61 4.89 -13.93
C ILE A 216 -7.44 3.63 -13.66
N VAL A 217 -7.00 2.80 -12.70
CA VAL A 217 -7.76 1.60 -12.28
C VAL A 217 -9.09 2.00 -11.66
N HIS A 218 -9.11 3.00 -10.78
CA HIS A 218 -10.33 3.54 -10.16
C HIS A 218 -11.33 4.04 -11.22
N GLN A 219 -10.85 4.80 -12.21
CA GLN A 219 -11.69 5.27 -13.32
C GLN A 219 -12.24 4.08 -14.12
N GLY A 220 -11.44 3.05 -14.38
CA GLY A 220 -11.88 1.83 -15.05
C GLY A 220 -12.97 1.10 -14.28
N ILE A 221 -12.83 0.93 -12.97
CA ILE A 221 -13.84 0.32 -12.10
C ILE A 221 -15.14 1.14 -12.10
N THR A 222 -15.04 2.46 -11.90
CA THR A 222 -16.20 3.36 -11.86
C THR A 222 -16.93 3.40 -13.21
N GLN A 223 -16.19 3.44 -14.32
CA GLN A 223 -16.76 3.41 -15.66
C GLN A 223 -17.49 2.09 -15.91
N ALA A 224 -16.84 0.95 -15.62
CA ALA A 224 -17.46 -0.37 -15.78
C ALA A 224 -18.71 -0.52 -14.89
N ALA A 225 -18.68 -0.06 -13.65
CA ALA A 225 -19.84 -0.09 -12.77
C ALA A 225 -21.05 0.65 -13.37
N ARG A 226 -20.83 1.80 -13.99
CA ARG A 226 -21.89 2.60 -14.64
C ARG A 226 -22.38 1.96 -15.94
N GLU A 227 -21.46 1.50 -16.80
CA GLU A 227 -21.80 0.93 -18.10
C GLU A 227 -22.59 -0.38 -17.98
N PHE A 228 -22.21 -1.22 -17.03
CA PHE A 228 -22.85 -2.53 -16.81
C PHE A 228 -23.89 -2.54 -15.71
N ASN A 229 -24.20 -1.39 -15.10
CA ASN A 229 -25.04 -1.29 -13.89
C ASN A 229 -24.63 -2.32 -12.83
N MET A 230 -23.31 -2.49 -12.66
CA MET A 230 -22.71 -3.50 -11.80
C MET A 230 -22.55 -2.97 -10.38
N THR A 231 -22.93 -3.77 -9.38
CA THR A 231 -22.66 -3.46 -7.98
C THR A 231 -21.19 -3.71 -7.67
N VAL A 232 -20.56 -2.75 -6.96
CA VAL A 232 -19.14 -2.87 -6.61
C VAL A 232 -18.97 -2.74 -5.09
N LEU A 233 -18.23 -3.66 -4.49
CA LEU A 233 -17.69 -3.53 -3.15
C LEU A 233 -16.18 -3.34 -3.27
N ILE A 234 -15.67 -2.23 -2.73
CA ILE A 234 -14.24 -1.92 -2.76
C ILE A 234 -13.71 -1.71 -1.34
N THR A 235 -12.70 -2.47 -0.95
CA THR A 235 -11.99 -2.24 0.30
C THR A 235 -10.77 -1.36 0.07
N SER A 236 -10.48 -0.49 1.00
CA SER A 236 -9.22 0.26 1.04
C SER A 236 -8.90 0.72 2.46
N HIS A 237 -7.62 0.87 2.73
CA HIS A 237 -7.10 1.63 3.86
C HIS A 237 -6.70 3.06 3.44
N PHE A 238 -6.68 3.36 2.14
CA PHE A 238 -6.49 4.70 1.60
C PHE A 238 -7.83 5.41 1.44
N HIS A 239 -7.97 6.54 2.08
CA HIS A 239 -9.21 7.33 2.02
C HIS A 239 -9.48 7.91 0.63
N ASP A 240 -8.43 8.29 -0.13
CA ASP A 240 -8.56 8.83 -1.49
C ASP A 240 -9.25 7.85 -2.44
N VAL A 241 -8.97 6.54 -2.29
CA VAL A 241 -9.62 5.50 -3.09
C VAL A 241 -11.12 5.51 -2.89
N ILE A 242 -11.55 5.53 -1.63
CA ILE A 242 -12.97 5.54 -1.27
C ILE A 242 -13.64 6.84 -1.71
N GLN A 243 -12.93 7.97 -1.56
CA GLN A 243 -13.39 9.28 -2.03
C GLN A 243 -13.63 9.32 -3.55
N ASP A 244 -12.68 8.75 -4.33
CA ASP A 244 -12.70 8.80 -5.80
C ASP A 244 -13.75 7.86 -6.42
N VAL A 245 -14.02 6.71 -5.78
CA VAL A 245 -14.77 5.61 -6.41
C VAL A 245 -16.15 5.41 -5.79
N ALA A 246 -16.27 5.48 -4.46
CA ALA A 246 -17.47 5.04 -3.77
C ALA A 246 -18.61 6.05 -3.82
N THR A 247 -19.85 5.56 -3.97
CA THR A 247 -21.07 6.36 -3.82
C THR A 247 -21.60 6.37 -2.38
N ARG A 248 -21.25 5.33 -1.62
CA ARG A 248 -21.57 5.11 -0.21
C ARG A 248 -20.40 4.40 0.46
N ALA A 249 -20.17 4.61 1.72
CA ALA A 249 -19.07 3.96 2.43
C ALA A 249 -19.49 3.47 3.81
N ILE A 250 -18.79 2.45 4.30
CA ILE A 250 -18.86 1.97 5.68
C ILE A 250 -17.49 2.03 6.34
N LEU A 251 -17.47 2.37 7.62
CA LEU A 251 -16.31 2.24 8.49
C LEU A 251 -16.38 0.92 9.24
N LEU A 252 -15.45 0.02 8.94
CA LEU A 252 -15.29 -1.24 9.66
C LEU A 252 -14.13 -1.10 10.65
N ASP A 253 -14.42 -1.26 11.94
CA ASP A 253 -13.40 -1.22 12.99
C ASP A 253 -13.64 -2.33 14.01
N ASN A 254 -12.58 -3.08 14.37
CA ASN A 254 -12.63 -4.22 15.31
C ASN A 254 -13.74 -5.24 15.00
N GLY A 255 -14.02 -5.43 13.70
CA GLY A 255 -15.03 -6.37 13.22
C GLY A 255 -16.46 -5.86 13.27
N GLU A 256 -16.71 -4.59 13.53
CA GLU A 256 -18.04 -3.97 13.61
C GLU A 256 -18.18 -2.83 12.62
N ILE A 257 -19.36 -2.64 12.03
CA ILE A 257 -19.68 -1.44 11.25
C ILE A 257 -19.97 -0.30 12.24
N LYS A 258 -19.12 0.74 12.22
CA LYS A 258 -19.28 1.91 13.08
C LYS A 258 -20.15 2.99 12.45
N ILE A 259 -20.01 3.17 11.16
CA ILE A 259 -20.73 4.19 10.37
C ILE A 259 -21.04 3.63 8.99
N ASP A 260 -22.19 4.01 8.47
CA ASP A 260 -22.65 3.77 7.10
C ASP A 260 -23.23 5.07 6.57
N ALA A 261 -22.49 5.75 5.69
CA ALA A 261 -22.84 7.10 5.23
C ALA A 261 -22.16 7.43 3.87
N SER A 262 -22.21 8.71 3.47
CA SER A 262 -21.42 9.20 2.33
C SER A 262 -19.91 9.08 2.61
N PRO A 263 -19.07 8.91 1.56
CA PRO A 263 -17.63 8.78 1.71
C PRO A 263 -16.99 9.87 2.59
N ASP A 264 -17.34 11.14 2.38
CA ASP A 264 -16.82 12.27 3.16
C ASP A 264 -17.02 12.13 4.66
N VAL A 265 -18.21 11.69 5.09
CA VAL A 265 -18.55 11.51 6.51
C VAL A 265 -17.74 10.35 7.10
N VAL A 266 -17.67 9.24 6.38
CA VAL A 266 -16.97 8.03 6.83
C VAL A 266 -15.47 8.29 6.92
N ILE A 267 -14.88 8.95 5.93
CA ILE A 267 -13.46 9.32 5.91
C ILE A 267 -13.13 10.25 7.08
N LYS A 268 -13.97 11.27 7.31
CA LYS A 268 -13.76 12.20 8.43
C LYS A 268 -13.76 11.47 9.78
N GLU A 269 -14.63 10.50 9.95
CA GLU A 269 -14.68 9.71 11.18
C GLU A 269 -13.49 8.75 11.28
N PHE A 270 -13.14 8.10 10.17
CA PHE A 270 -11.96 7.24 10.07
C PHE A 270 -10.68 7.99 10.46
N MET A 271 -10.51 9.23 9.99
CA MET A 271 -9.33 10.04 10.30
C MET A 271 -9.23 10.45 11.77
N LYS A 272 -10.32 10.40 12.56
CA LYS A 272 -10.27 10.64 14.02
C LYS A 272 -9.54 9.53 14.80
N PHE A 273 -9.43 8.33 14.24
CA PHE A 273 -8.66 7.26 14.86
C PHE A 273 -7.15 7.42 14.69
N ALA A 274 -6.71 8.36 13.85
CA ALA A 274 -5.29 8.63 13.67
C ALA A 274 -4.76 9.34 14.94
N ARG A 275 -3.66 8.83 15.48
CA ARG A 275 -2.94 9.52 16.55
C ARG A 275 -2.41 10.83 15.99
N ASP A 276 -2.57 11.91 16.72
CA ASP A 276 -1.92 13.16 16.35
C ASP A 276 -0.41 13.01 16.48
N VAL A 277 0.31 13.66 15.57
CA VAL A 277 1.76 13.73 15.65
C VAL A 277 2.10 14.95 16.47
N GLU A 278 2.57 14.74 17.70
CA GLU A 278 2.99 15.81 18.60
C GLU A 278 4.46 16.17 18.33
N LYS A 279 4.67 17.16 17.49
CA LYS A 279 6.01 17.71 17.27
C LYS A 279 6.29 18.76 18.34
N LYS A 280 7.22 18.46 19.24
CA LYS A 280 7.72 19.40 20.26
C LYS A 280 8.88 20.20 19.71
N ASP A 281 9.05 21.42 20.23
CA ASP A 281 10.26 22.21 19.95
C ASP A 281 11.48 21.50 20.55
N TYR A 282 12.47 21.22 19.69
CA TYR A 282 13.70 20.56 20.07
C TYR A 282 14.90 21.49 19.83
N VAL A 283 15.80 21.56 20.80
CA VAL A 283 17.01 22.41 20.69
C VAL A 283 18.05 21.62 19.89
N VAL A 284 18.29 22.04 18.67
CA VAL A 284 19.33 21.46 17.82
C VAL A 284 20.73 21.91 18.23
N GLY A 285 21.70 20.97 18.09
CA GLY A 285 23.08 21.20 18.47
C GLY A 285 23.94 21.86 17.37
N GLN A 286 25.24 21.62 17.45
CA GLN A 286 26.21 22.03 16.42
C GLN A 286 26.12 21.14 15.19
N PRO A 287 26.68 21.52 14.03
CA PRO A 287 26.72 20.67 12.85
C PRO A 287 27.32 19.29 13.15
N ILE A 288 26.64 18.21 12.70
CA ILE A 288 27.08 16.81 12.80
C ILE A 288 27.42 16.24 11.43
N ILE A 289 26.83 16.77 10.36
CA ILE A 289 27.16 16.46 8.97
C ILE A 289 27.54 17.75 8.26
N ARG A 290 28.61 17.70 7.48
CA ARG A 290 29.02 18.75 6.54
C ARG A 290 29.21 18.18 5.17
N VAL A 291 28.66 18.85 4.18
CA VAL A 291 28.82 18.54 2.77
C VAL A 291 29.31 19.79 2.06
N GLU A 292 30.44 19.67 1.36
CA GLU A 292 31.02 20.79 0.63
C GLU A 292 31.37 20.39 -0.81
N ASP A 293 30.88 21.17 -1.76
CA ASP A 293 31.11 21.05 -3.22
C ASP A 293 30.95 19.60 -3.75
N LEU A 294 29.99 18.85 -3.21
CA LEU A 294 29.77 17.44 -3.54
C LEU A 294 29.26 17.29 -4.98
N GLU A 295 29.98 16.49 -5.79
CA GLU A 295 29.60 16.14 -7.16
C GLU A 295 29.64 14.62 -7.35
N LYS A 296 28.57 14.05 -7.94
CA LYS A 296 28.50 12.65 -8.34
C LYS A 296 28.00 12.52 -9.76
N VAL A 297 28.77 11.79 -10.57
CA VAL A 297 28.48 11.57 -11.98
C VAL A 297 28.35 10.07 -12.25
N TYR A 298 27.34 9.68 -13.02
CA TYR A 298 27.18 8.34 -13.56
C TYR A 298 27.37 8.38 -15.09
N LEU A 299 28.00 7.33 -15.62
CA LEU A 299 28.11 7.10 -17.04
C LEU A 299 27.06 6.06 -17.46
N SER A 300 26.14 6.45 -18.33
CA SER A 300 25.13 5.56 -18.89
C SER A 300 25.38 5.36 -20.38
N ILE A 301 25.30 4.13 -20.86
CA ILE A 301 25.45 3.80 -22.29
C ILE A 301 24.38 4.50 -23.13
N ASP A 302 23.14 4.58 -22.63
CA ASP A 302 22.00 5.13 -23.36
C ASP A 302 21.80 6.63 -23.18
N ARG A 303 22.23 7.21 -22.04
CA ARG A 303 21.95 8.60 -21.65
C ARG A 303 23.20 9.48 -21.50
N GLY A 304 24.40 8.91 -21.77
CA GLY A 304 25.67 9.61 -21.62
C GLY A 304 26.01 9.96 -20.17
N VAL A 305 26.51 11.15 -19.91
CA VAL A 305 26.93 11.61 -18.59
C VAL A 305 25.74 12.14 -17.81
N ILE A 306 25.42 11.52 -16.68
CA ILE A 306 24.34 11.92 -15.78
C ILE A 306 24.96 12.49 -14.50
N LYS A 307 24.78 13.79 -14.25
CA LYS A 307 25.16 14.43 -12.99
C LYS A 307 24.07 14.25 -11.95
N ALA A 308 24.18 13.19 -11.17
CA ALA A 308 23.21 12.88 -10.11
C ALA A 308 23.29 13.89 -8.95
N ILE A 309 24.50 14.36 -8.62
CA ILE A 309 24.77 15.45 -7.66
C ILE A 309 25.70 16.43 -8.36
N ASN A 310 25.40 17.72 -8.28
CA ASN A 310 26.10 18.75 -9.04
C ASN A 310 26.48 19.93 -8.13
N ARG A 311 27.61 19.77 -7.45
CA ARG A 311 28.25 20.77 -6.57
C ARG A 311 27.29 21.34 -5.53
N ILE A 312 26.92 20.51 -4.55
CA ILE A 312 26.04 20.91 -3.46
C ILE A 312 26.82 21.07 -2.16
N SER A 313 26.40 22.04 -1.35
CA SER A 313 26.98 22.30 -0.02
C SER A 313 25.86 22.58 0.97
N PHE A 314 25.87 21.90 2.13
CA PHE A 314 24.90 22.07 3.22
C PHE A 314 25.43 21.44 4.52
N ASP A 315 24.75 21.72 5.62
CA ASP A 315 25.02 21.14 6.93
C ASP A 315 23.73 20.52 7.53
N VAL A 316 23.91 19.54 8.40
CA VAL A 316 22.86 19.00 9.27
C VAL A 316 23.31 19.11 10.71
N LYS A 317 22.43 19.56 11.60
CA LYS A 317 22.75 19.78 13.02
C LYS A 317 22.40 18.57 13.87
N GLU A 318 23.10 18.41 14.98
CA GLU A 318 22.86 17.34 15.96
C GLU A 318 21.45 17.45 16.56
N GLY A 319 20.71 16.32 16.59
CA GLY A 319 19.32 16.28 17.05
C GLY A 319 18.30 16.88 16.07
N GLU A 320 18.72 17.29 14.87
CA GLU A 320 17.83 17.80 13.82
C GLU A 320 17.15 16.65 13.07
N VAL A 321 15.89 16.85 12.71
CA VAL A 321 15.21 16.03 11.68
C VAL A 321 15.27 16.82 10.37
N PHE A 322 16.22 16.47 9.50
CA PHE A 322 16.50 17.15 8.24
C PHE A 322 15.87 16.42 7.06
N GLY A 323 15.00 17.10 6.31
CA GLY A 323 14.33 16.54 5.14
C GLY A 323 15.07 16.83 3.83
N ILE A 324 15.13 15.84 2.93
CA ILE A 324 15.61 15.98 1.55
C ILE A 324 14.46 15.64 0.62
N VAL A 325 13.91 16.64 -0.06
CA VAL A 325 12.75 16.47 -0.93
C VAL A 325 13.09 16.76 -2.39
N GLY A 326 12.37 16.14 -3.30
CA GLY A 326 12.55 16.33 -4.74
C GLY A 326 11.91 15.21 -5.54
N VAL A 327 11.69 15.45 -6.84
CA VAL A 327 11.15 14.44 -7.76
C VAL A 327 12.08 13.23 -7.90
N SER A 328 11.55 12.10 -8.39
CA SER A 328 12.37 10.93 -8.71
C SER A 328 13.49 11.31 -9.71
N GLY A 329 14.71 10.81 -9.46
CA GLY A 329 15.88 11.17 -10.26
C GLY A 329 16.53 12.51 -9.88
N ALA A 330 16.09 13.21 -8.84
CA ALA A 330 16.73 14.45 -8.37
C ALA A 330 18.11 14.24 -7.71
N GLY A 331 18.54 13.00 -7.46
CA GLY A 331 19.82 12.66 -6.84
C GLY A 331 19.76 12.33 -5.34
N LYS A 332 18.56 12.24 -4.75
CA LYS A 332 18.33 12.02 -3.32
C LYS A 332 18.97 10.72 -2.79
N THR A 333 18.70 9.59 -3.43
CA THR A 333 19.26 8.28 -3.04
C THR A 333 20.78 8.23 -3.23
N SER A 334 21.34 8.91 -4.27
CA SER A 334 22.78 9.05 -4.42
C SER A 334 23.39 9.84 -3.26
N LEU A 335 22.68 10.86 -2.77
CA LEU A 335 23.13 11.67 -1.64
C LEU A 335 23.04 10.87 -0.32
N SER A 336 21.96 10.14 -0.06
CA SER A 336 21.84 9.29 1.14
C SER A 336 22.94 8.24 1.19
N ASN A 337 23.23 7.57 0.07
CA ASN A 337 24.31 6.59 -0.04
C ASN A 337 25.71 7.21 0.15
N THR A 338 25.89 8.48 -0.25
CA THR A 338 27.16 9.17 -0.05
C THR A 338 27.34 9.55 1.42
N ILE A 339 26.31 10.09 2.10
CA ILE A 339 26.34 10.43 3.52
C ILE A 339 26.62 9.18 4.39
N THR A 340 26.04 8.03 4.04
CA THR A 340 26.23 6.78 4.77
C THR A 340 27.54 6.05 4.43
N GLY A 341 28.34 6.60 3.50
CA GLY A 341 29.62 6.01 3.08
C GLY A 341 29.45 4.70 2.28
N ASN A 342 28.28 4.47 1.69
CA ASN A 342 28.01 3.33 0.81
C ASN A 342 28.40 3.60 -0.65
N MET A 343 28.81 4.83 -0.96
CA MET A 343 29.27 5.26 -2.27
C MET A 343 30.69 5.79 -2.24
N GLU A 344 31.55 5.32 -3.16
CA GLU A 344 32.98 5.61 -3.13
C GLU A 344 33.41 6.67 -4.16
N GLU A 345 32.74 6.76 -5.30
CA GLU A 345 33.19 7.60 -6.41
C GLU A 345 32.41 8.93 -6.46
N ALA A 346 32.68 9.83 -5.54
CA ALA A 346 32.19 11.20 -5.54
C ALA A 346 33.34 12.19 -5.34
N HIS A 347 33.18 13.40 -5.85
CA HIS A 347 34.13 14.52 -5.66
C HIS A 347 33.54 15.51 -4.64
N GLY A 348 34.40 16.20 -3.91
CA GLY A 348 34.00 17.11 -2.86
C GLY A 348 34.30 16.56 -1.47
N MET A 349 33.57 17.01 -0.45
CA MET A 349 33.76 16.60 0.93
C MET A 349 32.42 16.25 1.57
N VAL A 350 32.39 15.11 2.27
CA VAL A 350 31.26 14.68 3.13
C VAL A 350 31.85 14.23 4.46
N GLU A 351 31.60 14.97 5.50
CA GLU A 351 32.13 14.68 6.83
C GLU A 351 31.02 14.43 7.84
N VAL A 352 31.25 13.47 8.72
CA VAL A 352 30.42 13.19 9.89
C VAL A 352 31.25 13.39 11.14
N ARG A 353 30.69 14.10 12.12
CA ARG A 353 31.36 14.37 13.39
C ARG A 353 31.13 13.24 14.38
N ILE A 354 32.24 12.74 14.96
CA ILE A 354 32.24 11.72 16.01
C ILE A 354 33.03 12.27 17.21
N GLY A 355 32.33 12.62 18.26
CA GLY A 355 32.91 13.40 19.34
C GLY A 355 33.36 14.77 18.82
N ASP A 356 34.66 15.03 18.92
CA ASP A 356 35.29 16.27 18.41
C ASP A 356 35.93 16.09 17.02
N ASP A 357 36.02 14.84 16.51
CA ASP A 357 36.67 14.51 15.24
C ASP A 357 35.69 14.57 14.07
N TRP A 358 36.14 15.12 12.94
CA TRP A 358 35.45 15.04 11.65
C TRP A 358 36.01 13.90 10.80
N VAL A 359 35.15 13.03 10.31
CA VAL A 359 35.52 11.85 9.50
C VAL A 359 34.95 12.00 8.10
N ASN A 360 35.85 11.98 7.10
CA ASN A 360 35.44 12.04 5.69
C ASN A 360 34.84 10.70 5.23
N MET A 361 33.59 10.72 4.81
CA MET A 361 32.84 9.54 4.37
C MET A 361 33.22 9.08 2.96
N LEU A 362 33.93 9.89 2.19
CA LEU A 362 34.40 9.52 0.85
C LEU A 362 35.73 8.74 0.90
N GLU A 363 36.48 8.82 2.00
CA GLU A 363 37.74 8.11 2.15
C GLU A 363 37.51 6.64 2.55
N PRO A 364 37.94 5.65 1.71
CA PRO A 364 37.79 4.25 2.04
C PRO A 364 38.76 3.81 3.14
N GLY A 365 38.37 2.82 3.92
CA GLY A 365 39.21 2.17 4.91
C GLY A 365 38.65 2.17 6.32
N TYR A 366 39.15 1.22 7.12
CA TYR A 366 38.69 1.02 8.51
C TYR A 366 38.98 2.23 9.41
N TYR A 367 40.15 2.84 9.27
CA TYR A 367 40.58 4.02 10.05
C TYR A 367 40.05 5.35 9.51
N ALA A 368 39.47 5.34 8.30
CA ALA A 368 38.81 6.49 7.68
C ALA A 368 37.29 6.37 7.92
N ARG A 369 36.46 6.27 6.86
CA ARG A 369 35.00 6.19 6.98
C ARG A 369 34.48 5.02 7.83
N GLY A 370 35.24 3.93 7.97
CA GLY A 370 34.88 2.77 8.81
C GLY A 370 34.64 3.16 10.27
N ARG A 371 35.37 4.17 10.81
CA ARG A 371 35.15 4.70 12.14
C ARG A 371 33.79 5.37 12.30
N ALA A 372 33.29 6.03 11.25
CA ALA A 372 32.01 6.73 11.27
C ALA A 372 30.82 5.81 10.95
N LYS A 373 31.01 4.80 10.13
CA LYS A 373 29.93 3.88 9.70
C LYS A 373 29.16 3.22 10.86
N GLN A 374 29.81 2.94 11.97
CA GLN A 374 29.14 2.37 13.15
C GLN A 374 28.17 3.35 13.83
N TYR A 375 28.37 4.67 13.61
CA TYR A 375 27.53 5.75 14.17
C TYR A 375 26.51 6.28 13.18
N VAL A 376 26.47 5.75 11.94
CA VAL A 376 25.53 6.13 10.91
C VAL A 376 24.66 4.92 10.55
N GLY A 377 23.39 4.99 10.89
CA GLY A 377 22.38 4.02 10.52
C GLY A 377 21.74 4.37 9.17
N LEU A 378 21.35 3.37 8.40
CA LEU A 378 20.60 3.54 7.15
C LEU A 378 19.42 2.59 7.15
N LEU A 379 18.23 3.12 6.91
CA LEU A 379 17.03 2.34 6.60
C LEU A 379 16.71 2.53 5.12
N HIS A 380 16.80 1.44 4.38
CA HIS A 380 16.42 1.40 2.97
C HIS A 380 14.91 1.27 2.78
N GLN A 381 14.42 1.63 1.60
CA GLN A 381 13.01 1.48 1.21
C GLN A 381 12.52 0.02 1.29
N GLU A 382 13.38 -0.95 0.92
CA GLU A 382 13.16 -2.38 1.16
C GLU A 382 13.84 -2.74 2.48
N TYR A 383 13.04 -3.07 3.49
CA TYR A 383 13.52 -3.34 4.85
C TYR A 383 14.50 -4.52 4.86
N ASP A 384 15.71 -4.32 5.41
CA ASP A 384 16.80 -5.31 5.49
C ASP A 384 16.57 -6.35 6.61
N LEU A 385 15.32 -6.81 6.81
CA LEU A 385 15.00 -7.87 7.76
C LEU A 385 15.23 -9.25 7.12
N TYR A 386 15.96 -10.09 7.79
CA TYR A 386 16.16 -11.48 7.37
C TYR A 386 14.85 -12.28 7.49
N PRO A 387 14.23 -12.72 6.39
CA PRO A 387 12.87 -13.26 6.39
C PRO A 387 12.74 -14.62 7.11
N HIS A 388 13.85 -15.33 7.27
CA HIS A 388 13.91 -16.66 7.90
C HIS A 388 14.36 -16.62 9.36
N ARG A 389 14.50 -15.43 9.94
CA ARG A 389 14.86 -15.20 11.34
C ARG A 389 13.72 -14.50 12.07
N THR A 390 13.60 -14.80 13.35
CA THR A 390 12.65 -14.08 14.21
C THR A 390 13.04 -12.62 14.37
N VAL A 391 12.13 -11.78 14.86
CA VAL A 391 12.44 -10.37 15.16
C VAL A 391 13.56 -10.28 16.19
N VAL A 392 13.55 -11.11 17.25
CA VAL A 392 14.62 -11.10 18.24
C VAL A 392 15.98 -11.44 17.63
N ASP A 393 16.05 -12.40 16.72
CA ASP A 393 17.30 -12.75 16.04
C ASP A 393 17.78 -11.61 15.13
N ASN A 394 16.87 -10.97 14.40
CA ASN A 394 17.19 -9.80 13.58
C ASN A 394 17.74 -8.64 14.41
N MET A 395 17.18 -8.40 15.59
CA MET A 395 17.60 -7.33 16.50
C MET A 395 18.94 -7.65 17.17
N THR A 396 19.14 -8.90 17.65
CA THR A 396 20.38 -9.31 18.33
C THR A 396 21.57 -9.35 17.37
N ASP A 397 21.39 -9.80 16.14
CA ASP A 397 22.42 -9.73 15.11
C ASP A 397 22.86 -8.28 14.83
N ALA A 398 21.90 -7.33 14.83
CA ALA A 398 22.20 -5.92 14.61
C ALA A 398 23.03 -5.29 15.74
N ILE A 399 22.84 -5.72 16.99
CA ILE A 399 23.63 -5.23 18.13
C ILE A 399 25.12 -5.60 17.99
N GLY A 400 25.42 -6.78 17.44
CA GLY A 400 26.79 -7.30 17.28
C GLY A 400 27.24 -8.20 18.42
N LEU A 401 28.39 -8.86 18.19
CA LEU A 401 28.93 -9.91 19.07
C LEU A 401 29.50 -9.40 20.40
N ASP A 402 29.83 -8.13 20.47
CA ASP A 402 30.45 -7.52 21.67
C ASP A 402 29.43 -7.20 22.78
N PHE A 403 28.13 -7.31 22.49
CA PHE A 403 27.06 -7.03 23.45
C PHE A 403 26.70 -8.31 24.24
N PRO A 404 26.54 -8.24 25.58
CA PRO A 404 26.16 -9.41 26.39
C PRO A 404 24.83 -10.02 25.93
N ALA A 405 24.84 -11.30 25.56
CA ALA A 405 23.68 -12.00 25.03
C ALA A 405 22.47 -11.97 25.99
N GLU A 406 22.74 -12.02 27.30
CA GLU A 406 21.71 -11.99 28.37
C GLU A 406 20.94 -10.66 28.42
N LEU A 407 21.53 -9.58 27.88
CA LEU A 407 20.91 -8.26 27.83
C LEU A 407 20.30 -7.93 26.46
N ALA A 408 20.60 -8.73 25.44
CA ALA A 408 20.23 -8.45 24.06
C ALA A 408 18.70 -8.39 23.87
N GLU A 409 17.97 -9.36 24.42
CA GLU A 409 16.50 -9.38 24.37
C GLU A 409 15.88 -8.18 25.11
N ARG A 410 16.41 -7.85 26.29
CA ARG A 410 15.94 -6.68 27.06
C ARG A 410 16.17 -5.37 26.29
N LYS A 411 17.33 -5.24 25.63
CA LYS A 411 17.62 -4.09 24.76
C LYS A 411 16.68 -4.04 23.57
N ALA A 412 16.38 -5.19 22.95
CA ALA A 412 15.45 -5.30 21.85
C ALA A 412 14.03 -4.86 22.23
N VAL A 413 13.52 -5.33 23.40
CA VAL A 413 12.22 -4.87 23.93
C VAL A 413 12.20 -3.35 24.10
N HIS A 414 13.20 -2.80 24.79
CA HIS A 414 13.29 -1.36 25.01
C HIS A 414 13.33 -0.56 23.72
N THR A 415 14.12 -1.01 22.72
CA THR A 415 14.20 -0.33 21.43
C THR A 415 12.90 -0.41 20.64
N LEU A 416 12.18 -1.55 20.71
CA LEU A 416 10.84 -1.67 20.12
C LEU A 416 9.84 -0.71 20.79
N MET A 417 9.94 -0.50 22.11
CA MET A 417 9.10 0.49 22.79
C MET A 417 9.39 1.91 22.29
N ILE A 418 10.65 2.29 22.09
CA ILE A 418 11.04 3.56 21.48
C ILE A 418 10.45 3.66 20.06
N ALA A 419 10.47 2.58 19.29
CA ALA A 419 9.84 2.50 17.97
C ALA A 419 8.28 2.46 18.02
N GLY A 420 7.66 2.72 19.18
CA GLY A 420 6.23 2.93 19.35
C GLY A 420 5.40 1.67 19.59
N PHE A 421 6.01 0.55 20.01
CA PHE A 421 5.27 -0.61 20.52
C PHE A 421 4.98 -0.45 22.01
N SER A 422 3.85 -0.99 22.48
CA SER A 422 3.65 -1.22 23.92
C SER A 422 4.57 -2.36 24.37
N GLU A 423 4.91 -2.42 25.65
CA GLU A 423 5.75 -3.48 26.23
C GLU A 423 5.21 -4.89 25.91
N GLU A 424 3.91 -5.10 26.14
CA GLU A 424 3.23 -6.38 25.81
C GLU A 424 3.36 -6.73 24.33
N LYS A 425 3.16 -5.73 23.45
CA LYS A 425 3.25 -5.92 22.00
C LYS A 425 4.69 -6.14 21.53
N ALA A 426 5.67 -5.51 22.17
CA ALA A 426 7.08 -5.73 21.88
C ALA A 426 7.48 -7.19 22.16
N HIS A 427 7.06 -7.75 23.30
CA HIS A 427 7.30 -9.18 23.61
C HIS A 427 6.60 -10.11 22.60
N GLU A 428 5.35 -9.82 22.21
CA GLU A 428 4.65 -10.60 21.18
C GLU A 428 5.38 -10.57 19.83
N VAL A 429 5.85 -9.39 19.42
CA VAL A 429 6.49 -9.17 18.11
C VAL A 429 7.87 -9.82 18.04
N LEU A 430 8.63 -9.87 19.14
CA LEU A 430 9.97 -10.48 19.17
C LEU A 430 9.99 -11.95 18.73
N ALA A 431 8.94 -12.71 19.03
CA ALA A 431 8.84 -14.13 18.68
C ALA A 431 8.38 -14.38 17.25
N LYS A 432 7.94 -13.34 16.52
CA LYS A 432 7.42 -13.45 15.16
C LYS A 432 8.51 -13.40 14.10
N TYR A 433 8.17 -13.95 12.93
CA TYR A 433 8.94 -13.76 11.70
C TYR A 433 8.48 -12.50 10.95
N PRO A 434 9.34 -11.87 10.13
CA PRO A 434 8.98 -10.67 9.36
C PRO A 434 7.71 -10.80 8.50
N HIS A 435 7.42 -11.99 7.97
CA HIS A 435 6.22 -12.23 7.15
C HIS A 435 4.90 -12.32 7.95
N GLU A 436 4.99 -12.48 9.27
CA GLU A 436 3.84 -12.50 10.19
C GLU A 436 3.47 -11.11 10.72
N LEU A 437 4.31 -10.12 10.44
CA LEU A 437 4.10 -8.72 10.83
C LEU A 437 3.22 -8.01 9.81
N SER A 438 2.37 -7.10 10.30
CA SER A 438 1.77 -6.09 9.43
C SER A 438 2.85 -5.19 8.83
N GLU A 439 2.54 -4.48 7.74
CA GLU A 439 3.50 -3.59 7.08
C GLU A 439 4.04 -2.51 8.05
N GLY A 440 3.16 -1.89 8.84
CA GLY A 440 3.56 -0.91 9.84
C GLY A 440 4.38 -1.48 10.99
N GLU A 441 4.08 -2.72 11.45
CA GLU A 441 4.91 -3.40 12.45
C GLU A 441 6.28 -3.71 11.88
N ARG A 442 6.35 -4.18 10.63
CA ARG A 442 7.60 -4.50 9.93
C ARG A 442 8.49 -3.27 9.80
N HIS A 443 7.93 -2.12 9.40
CA HIS A 443 8.67 -0.87 9.31
C HIS A 443 9.24 -0.44 10.66
N ARG A 444 8.41 -0.47 11.73
CA ARG A 444 8.87 -0.09 13.06
C ARG A 444 9.93 -1.04 13.62
N VAL A 445 9.83 -2.34 13.31
CA VAL A 445 10.88 -3.32 13.63
C VAL A 445 12.17 -3.00 12.86
N ALA A 446 12.09 -2.67 11.58
CA ALA A 446 13.25 -2.30 10.78
C ALA A 446 13.89 -0.99 11.27
N LEU A 447 13.08 -0.01 11.67
CA LEU A 447 13.58 1.21 12.32
C LEU A 447 14.26 0.86 13.65
N ALA A 448 13.64 0.03 14.50
CA ALA A 448 14.22 -0.44 15.75
C ALA A 448 15.56 -1.19 15.53
N GLN A 449 15.67 -2.00 14.46
CA GLN A 449 16.91 -2.68 14.10
C GLN A 449 18.06 -1.70 13.77
N VAL A 450 17.75 -0.57 13.17
CA VAL A 450 18.75 0.50 12.94
C VAL A 450 19.11 1.21 14.24
N ILE A 451 18.10 1.59 15.04
CA ILE A 451 18.26 2.37 16.28
C ILE A 451 18.97 1.57 17.38
N ILE A 452 18.80 0.24 17.43
CA ILE A 452 19.35 -0.61 18.51
C ILE A 452 20.89 -0.50 18.64
N ARG A 453 21.55 -0.07 17.56
CA ARG A 453 22.99 0.18 17.52
C ARG A 453 23.37 1.55 18.11
N GLU A 454 22.39 2.35 18.51
CA GLU A 454 22.57 3.72 19.04
C GLU A 454 23.37 4.62 18.08
N PRO A 455 22.96 4.71 16.79
CA PRO A 455 23.64 5.57 15.85
C PRO A 455 23.47 7.06 16.23
N ARG A 456 24.44 7.90 15.91
CA ARG A 456 24.33 9.36 16.05
C ARG A 456 23.50 9.99 14.93
N VAL A 457 23.55 9.38 13.76
CA VAL A 457 22.83 9.80 12.56
C VAL A 457 22.06 8.62 11.98
N VAL A 458 20.78 8.80 11.73
CA VAL A 458 19.92 7.83 11.04
C VAL A 458 19.46 8.42 9.72
N VAL A 459 19.81 7.77 8.62
CA VAL A 459 19.36 8.12 7.28
C VAL A 459 18.19 7.22 6.91
N LEU A 460 17.05 7.80 6.56
CA LEU A 460 15.83 7.09 6.13
C LEU A 460 15.57 7.42 4.66
N ASP A 461 15.68 6.42 3.79
CA ASP A 461 15.40 6.59 2.35
C ASP A 461 14.00 6.08 2.02
N GLU A 462 13.08 7.04 1.75
CA GLU A 462 11.66 6.82 1.45
C GLU A 462 10.92 6.00 2.54
N PRO A 463 10.96 6.42 3.82
CA PRO A 463 10.48 5.61 4.95
C PRO A 463 8.96 5.35 4.94
N THR A 464 8.18 6.11 4.17
CA THR A 464 6.71 5.99 4.17
C THR A 464 6.17 5.19 2.98
N GLY A 465 6.91 5.08 1.88
CA GLY A 465 6.53 4.31 0.69
C GLY A 465 5.02 4.40 0.36
N THR A 466 4.35 3.25 0.28
CA THR A 466 2.90 3.12 0.03
C THR A 466 2.08 2.96 1.32
N MET A 467 2.58 3.45 2.47
CA MET A 467 1.91 3.30 3.77
C MET A 467 0.60 4.07 3.84
N ASP A 468 -0.36 3.50 4.55
CA ASP A 468 -1.60 4.18 4.90
C ASP A 468 -1.36 5.36 5.87
N PRO A 469 -2.30 6.33 5.94
CA PRO A 469 -2.14 7.52 6.76
C PRO A 469 -1.92 7.26 8.26
N PHE A 470 -2.42 6.15 8.80
CA PHE A 470 -2.23 5.79 10.23
C PHE A 470 -0.81 5.30 10.46
N THR A 471 -0.37 4.36 9.62
CA THR A 471 1.00 3.83 9.67
C THR A 471 2.03 4.95 9.50
N LYS A 472 1.79 5.92 8.59
CA LYS A 472 2.64 7.11 8.43
C LYS A 472 2.77 7.91 9.73
N ARG A 473 1.66 8.15 10.44
CA ARG A 473 1.67 8.88 11.72
C ARG A 473 2.34 8.09 12.84
N ASP A 474 2.15 6.77 12.88
CA ASP A 474 2.85 5.90 13.83
C ASP A 474 4.37 5.95 13.59
N VAL A 475 4.82 5.91 12.33
CA VAL A 475 6.24 6.06 11.97
C VAL A 475 6.76 7.45 12.33
N ALA A 476 5.98 8.50 12.07
CA ALA A 476 6.33 9.88 12.45
C ALA A 476 6.55 9.99 13.97
N ASN A 477 5.62 9.46 14.76
CA ASN A 477 5.74 9.44 16.21
C ASN A 477 6.95 8.63 16.68
N SER A 478 7.26 7.49 16.02
CA SER A 478 8.43 6.68 16.35
C SER A 478 9.74 7.42 16.13
N ILE A 479 9.86 8.18 15.04
CA ILE A 479 11.03 9.02 14.75
C ILE A 479 11.17 10.13 15.80
N LEU A 480 10.07 10.83 16.12
CA LEU A 480 10.08 11.91 17.10
C LEU A 480 10.39 11.40 18.51
N SER A 481 9.82 10.25 18.91
CA SER A 481 10.13 9.62 20.21
C SER A 481 11.60 9.20 20.29
N SER A 482 12.15 8.57 19.23
CA SER A 482 13.54 8.17 19.17
C SER A 482 14.47 9.39 19.35
N ARG A 483 14.19 10.49 18.63
CA ARG A 483 14.93 11.74 18.80
C ARG A 483 14.87 12.27 20.25
N GLU A 484 13.70 12.26 20.87
CA GLU A 484 13.49 12.76 22.23
C GLU A 484 14.21 11.90 23.28
N GLU A 485 14.17 10.58 23.13
CA GLU A 485 14.71 9.65 24.14
C GLU A 485 16.21 9.40 23.99
N ILE A 486 16.73 9.33 22.76
CA ILE A 486 18.12 8.95 22.48
C ILE A 486 18.95 10.14 21.96
N GLY A 487 18.31 11.18 21.43
CA GLY A 487 18.99 12.36 20.88
C GLY A 487 19.56 12.17 19.48
N GLU A 488 19.02 11.23 18.70
CA GLU A 488 19.47 10.90 17.35
C GLU A 488 19.18 12.03 16.36
N THR A 489 20.04 12.15 15.35
CA THR A 489 19.86 13.06 14.21
C THR A 489 19.27 12.26 13.05
N PHE A 490 18.21 12.76 12.43
CA PHE A 490 17.57 12.09 11.31
C PHE A 490 17.78 12.85 10.01
N VAL A 491 18.15 12.13 8.94
CA VAL A 491 18.15 12.63 7.56
C VAL A 491 17.11 11.83 6.80
N ILE A 492 16.02 12.48 6.40
CA ILE A 492 14.87 11.83 5.77
C ILE A 492 14.81 12.21 4.29
N VAL A 493 15.04 11.24 3.42
CA VAL A 493 14.78 11.39 1.99
C VAL A 493 13.34 10.99 1.72
N SER A 494 12.52 11.90 1.21
CA SER A 494 11.13 11.59 0.89
C SER A 494 10.56 12.48 -0.22
N HIS A 495 9.58 11.95 -0.92
CA HIS A 495 8.71 12.71 -1.81
C HIS A 495 7.33 12.97 -1.17
N ASP A 496 7.05 12.39 0.02
CA ASP A 496 5.82 12.60 0.79
C ASP A 496 5.89 13.90 1.60
N MET A 497 5.31 14.97 1.04
CA MET A 497 5.35 16.30 1.66
C MET A 497 4.55 16.38 2.95
N GLU A 498 3.50 15.55 3.11
CA GLU A 498 2.70 15.51 4.33
C GLU A 498 3.55 14.92 5.47
N PHE A 499 4.23 13.80 5.21
CA PHE A 499 5.13 13.19 6.17
C PHE A 499 6.27 14.13 6.57
N VAL A 500 6.90 14.78 5.59
CA VAL A 500 7.96 15.76 5.83
C VAL A 500 7.49 16.92 6.73
N ARG A 501 6.26 17.42 6.53
CA ARG A 501 5.66 18.43 7.43
C ARG A 501 5.47 17.93 8.86
N MET A 502 5.12 16.65 9.02
CA MET A 502 4.90 16.08 10.35
C MET A 502 6.17 15.98 11.17
N VAL A 503 7.32 15.65 10.54
CA VAL A 503 8.54 15.27 11.29
C VAL A 503 9.71 16.22 11.14
N CYS A 504 9.93 16.83 9.96
CA CYS A 504 11.16 17.59 9.68
C CYS A 504 11.16 18.97 10.31
N ASP A 505 12.33 19.40 10.80
CA ASP A 505 12.57 20.74 11.33
C ASP A 505 12.97 21.69 10.20
N ARG A 506 13.87 21.23 9.33
CA ARG A 506 14.39 21.95 8.18
C ARG A 506 14.40 21.02 6.96
N VAL A 507 14.24 21.59 5.77
CA VAL A 507 14.12 20.83 4.52
C VAL A 507 15.01 21.41 3.44
N MET A 508 15.56 20.55 2.60
CA MET A 508 16.29 20.88 1.39
C MET A 508 15.50 20.37 0.17
N LEU A 509 15.21 21.27 -0.78
CA LEU A 509 14.60 20.93 -2.07
C LEU A 509 15.71 20.69 -3.10
N MET A 510 15.74 19.47 -3.66
CA MET A 510 16.65 19.10 -4.73
C MET A 510 15.95 19.01 -6.10
N ARG A 511 16.63 19.52 -7.15
CA ARG A 511 16.19 19.42 -8.53
C ARG A 511 17.38 19.19 -9.47
N ALA A 512 17.34 18.09 -10.24
CA ALA A 512 18.40 17.74 -11.20
C ALA A 512 19.82 17.83 -10.59
N GLY A 513 20.01 17.26 -9.42
CA GLY A 513 21.29 17.21 -8.70
C GLY A 513 21.70 18.51 -8.01
N LYS A 514 20.88 19.56 -8.01
CA LYS A 514 21.18 20.86 -7.40
C LYS A 514 20.25 21.16 -6.23
N ILE A 515 20.75 21.91 -5.27
CA ILE A 515 19.94 22.51 -4.21
C ILE A 515 19.21 23.73 -4.79
N ILE A 516 17.91 23.77 -4.64
CA ILE A 516 17.06 24.91 -5.01
C ILE A 516 16.87 25.84 -3.81
N ASP A 517 16.64 25.25 -2.63
CA ASP A 517 16.48 25.99 -1.38
C ASP A 517 16.70 25.08 -0.17
N ILE A 518 17.09 25.69 0.95
CA ILE A 518 17.19 25.06 2.27
C ILE A 518 16.60 26.01 3.31
N GLY A 519 15.70 25.52 4.14
CA GLY A 519 15.09 26.36 5.16
C GLY A 519 13.97 25.69 5.92
N SER A 520 13.08 26.49 6.50
CA SER A 520 11.90 25.95 7.19
C SER A 520 11.00 25.17 6.22
N VAL A 521 10.33 24.16 6.76
CA VAL A 521 9.48 23.24 5.97
C VAL A 521 8.49 24.02 5.10
N GLU A 522 7.75 24.97 5.67
CA GLU A 522 6.73 25.73 4.93
C GLU A 522 7.32 26.59 3.82
N THR A 523 8.45 27.25 4.10
CA THR A 523 9.12 28.12 3.11
C THR A 523 9.61 27.33 1.90
N VAL A 524 10.27 26.20 2.15
CA VAL A 524 10.86 25.38 1.08
C VAL A 524 9.77 24.64 0.29
N LEU A 525 8.78 24.06 0.97
CA LEU A 525 7.69 23.36 0.31
C LEU A 525 6.77 24.29 -0.52
N SER A 526 6.72 25.58 -0.19
CA SER A 526 6.01 26.57 -1.02
C SER A 526 6.63 26.74 -2.42
N LYS A 527 7.93 26.47 -2.57
CA LYS A 527 8.68 26.56 -3.84
C LYS A 527 8.55 25.32 -4.73
N VAL A 528 7.92 24.26 -4.22
CA VAL A 528 7.60 23.08 -5.01
C VAL A 528 6.47 23.46 -5.98
N THR A 529 6.74 23.38 -7.28
CA THR A 529 5.75 23.71 -8.32
C THR A 529 4.58 22.72 -8.31
N GLU A 530 3.42 23.15 -8.83
CA GLU A 530 2.24 22.28 -8.93
C GLU A 530 2.53 21.03 -9.76
N GLN A 531 3.32 21.17 -10.83
CA GLN A 531 3.77 20.01 -11.62
C GLN A 531 4.64 19.05 -10.80
N GLU A 532 5.55 19.58 -9.99
CA GLU A 532 6.38 18.75 -9.10
C GLU A 532 5.56 18.08 -8.01
N ARG A 533 4.61 18.79 -7.39
CA ARG A 533 3.66 18.21 -6.43
C ARG A 533 2.92 17.04 -7.06
N GLN A 534 2.42 17.23 -8.28
CA GLN A 534 1.76 16.15 -9.02
C GLN A 534 2.70 15.00 -9.40
N ILE A 535 3.98 15.27 -9.69
CA ILE A 535 4.99 14.24 -9.98
C ILE A 535 5.37 13.51 -8.68
N MET A 536 5.58 14.22 -7.59
CA MET A 536 5.89 13.65 -6.27
C MET A 536 4.73 12.81 -5.75
N ALA A 537 3.50 13.33 -5.82
CA ALA A 537 2.30 12.57 -5.49
C ALA A 537 2.03 11.39 -6.45
N LYS A 538 2.69 11.36 -7.61
CA LYS A 538 2.62 10.27 -8.61
C LYS A 538 3.75 9.25 -8.45
N GLY A 539 4.79 9.57 -7.70
CA GLY A 539 5.94 8.71 -7.46
C GLY A 539 5.89 7.98 -6.11
N ALA A 540 4.82 8.18 -5.34
CA ALA A 540 4.54 7.48 -4.08
C ALA A 540 3.87 6.14 -4.33
#